data_c08340529a7a3f79d08ab9a57d1eb902
#
_entry.id   c08340529a7a3f79d08ab9a57d1eb902
#
_cell.length_a   1.000
_cell.length_b   1.000
_cell.length_c   1.000
_cell.angle_alpha   90.00
_cell.angle_beta   90.00
_cell.angle_gamma   90.00
#
_symmetry.space_group_name_H-M   'P 1'
#
loop_
_entity.id
_entity.type
_entity.pdbx_description
1 polymer ?
#
loop_
_entity_poly.entity_id
_entity_poly.type
_entity_poly.pdbx_seq_one_letter_code
_entity_poly.pdbx_strand_id
1 'polypeptide(L)'
;LTLTPGSDLNLKMLGPLAQACGETSDNLVLKATRLLAERVPDMKAGSFSLDKVLPVAAGMGGGSADAAAALRLLSQLNGLALDDPRIIEVAQLTGADVPVCVNSRGCVMTGVGETLQPLSLPKIPCVMVNPGVPVATKDVFAALGLRNGQLLVGATDVLLQDAWPDD
;
A
#
# COMPACT_ATOMS: atom_id res chain seq x y z
N LEU A 1 7.85 -3.75 -9.51
CA LEU A 1 8.59 -2.49 -9.39
C LEU A 1 10.08 -2.76 -9.27
N THR A 2 10.89 -2.03 -10.02
CA THR A 2 12.36 -2.03 -9.94
C THR A 2 12.87 -0.62 -9.70
N LEU A 3 14.05 -0.49 -9.10
CA LEU A 3 14.76 0.77 -8.88
C LEU A 3 16.15 0.66 -9.48
N THR A 4 16.49 1.59 -10.38
CA THR A 4 17.84 1.78 -10.88
C THR A 4 18.43 3.02 -10.19
N PRO A 5 19.47 2.87 -9.34
CA PRO A 5 20.06 4.00 -8.63
C PRO A 5 20.59 5.08 -9.59
N GLY A 6 20.41 6.35 -9.23
CA GLY A 6 20.83 7.49 -10.05
C GLY A 6 20.47 8.83 -9.40
N SER A 7 20.86 9.92 -10.05
CA SER A 7 20.58 11.28 -9.57
C SER A 7 19.15 11.72 -9.82
N ASP A 8 18.50 11.18 -10.85
CA ASP A 8 17.23 11.68 -11.33
C ASP A 8 16.08 10.81 -10.82
N LEU A 9 15.18 11.42 -10.06
CA LEU A 9 13.96 10.76 -9.64
C LEU A 9 12.97 10.72 -10.80
N ASN A 10 12.72 9.53 -11.31
CA ASN A 10 11.82 9.28 -12.42
C ASN A 10 10.99 8.03 -12.18
N LEU A 11 9.81 7.95 -12.82
CA LEU A 11 8.96 6.77 -12.82
C LEU A 11 8.51 6.47 -14.25
N LYS A 12 8.96 5.33 -14.78
CA LYS A 12 8.48 4.76 -16.04
C LYS A 12 7.40 3.74 -15.75
N MET A 13 6.21 3.96 -16.27
CA MET A 13 5.11 2.99 -16.19
C MET A 13 5.07 2.13 -17.45
N LEU A 14 5.00 0.83 -17.24
CA LEU A 14 4.94 -0.22 -18.25
C LEU A 14 3.73 -1.12 -18.00
N GLY A 15 3.49 -2.03 -18.91
CA GLY A 15 2.43 -3.03 -18.79
C GLY A 15 1.10 -2.59 -19.38
N PRO A 16 0.15 -3.53 -19.48
CA PRO A 16 -1.11 -3.32 -20.20
C PRO A 16 -2.02 -2.28 -19.53
N LEU A 17 -1.84 -2.01 -18.24
CA LEU A 17 -2.68 -1.08 -17.49
C LEU A 17 -1.95 0.21 -17.10
N ALA A 18 -0.77 0.47 -17.67
CA ALA A 18 0.00 1.68 -17.39
C ALA A 18 -0.78 2.97 -17.65
N GLN A 19 -1.53 3.03 -18.76
CA GLN A 19 -2.32 4.22 -19.13
C GLN A 19 -3.46 4.51 -18.16
N ALA A 20 -3.98 3.50 -17.46
CA ALA A 20 -5.05 3.67 -16.48
C ALA A 20 -4.58 4.30 -15.16
N CYS A 21 -3.27 4.43 -14.93
CA CYS A 21 -2.71 4.94 -13.69
C CYS A 21 -2.82 6.46 -13.51
N GLY A 22 -3.29 7.20 -14.52
CA GLY A 22 -3.35 8.67 -14.48
C GLY A 22 -1.99 9.34 -14.59
N GLU A 23 -1.90 10.57 -14.11
CA GLU A 23 -0.68 11.36 -14.17
C GLU A 23 0.42 10.78 -13.28
N THR A 24 1.63 10.70 -13.83
CA THR A 24 2.79 10.15 -13.12
C THR A 24 3.16 10.96 -11.88
N SER A 25 2.92 12.28 -11.90
CA SER A 25 3.20 13.19 -10.78
C SER A 25 2.48 12.81 -9.50
N ASP A 26 1.26 12.27 -9.60
CA ASP A 26 0.40 11.90 -8.49
C ASP A 26 0.60 10.45 -8.02
N ASN A 27 1.54 9.74 -8.64
CA ASN A 27 1.80 8.35 -8.31
C ASN A 27 2.38 8.21 -6.90
N LEU A 28 1.83 7.26 -6.13
CA LEU A 28 2.23 7.03 -4.74
C LEU A 28 3.69 6.59 -4.59
N VAL A 29 4.30 5.96 -5.61
CA VAL A 29 5.73 5.65 -5.65
C VAL A 29 6.57 6.92 -5.54
N LEU A 30 6.26 7.94 -6.35
CA LEU A 30 6.97 9.21 -6.31
C LEU A 30 6.66 10.01 -5.05
N LYS A 31 5.40 9.98 -4.58
CA LYS A 31 5.02 10.63 -3.32
C LYS A 31 5.82 10.05 -2.15
N ALA A 32 5.86 8.73 -1.99
CA ALA A 32 6.62 8.07 -0.94
C ALA A 32 8.11 8.39 -1.01
N THR A 33 8.68 8.41 -2.23
CA THR A 33 10.09 8.73 -2.44
C THR A 33 10.43 10.16 -2.02
N ARG A 34 9.60 11.14 -2.40
CA ARG A 34 9.81 12.55 -2.03
C ARG A 34 9.70 12.75 -0.51
N LEU A 35 8.67 12.16 0.12
CA LEU A 35 8.49 12.24 1.57
C LEU A 35 9.67 11.61 2.34
N LEU A 36 10.25 10.53 1.81
CA LEU A 36 11.42 9.90 2.43
C LEU A 36 12.67 10.76 2.25
N ALA A 37 12.85 11.36 1.07
CA ALA A 37 13.98 12.24 0.80
C ALA A 37 14.03 13.48 1.72
N GLU A 38 12.85 13.99 2.14
CA GLU A 38 12.76 15.08 3.12
C GLU A 38 13.26 14.68 4.52
N ARG A 39 13.30 13.37 4.83
CA ARG A 39 13.61 12.82 6.16
C ARG A 39 14.97 12.14 6.26
N VAL A 40 15.55 11.79 5.13
CA VAL A 40 16.82 11.08 5.06
C VAL A 40 17.83 11.97 4.34
N PRO A 41 18.75 12.62 5.06
CA PRO A 41 19.81 13.40 4.44
C PRO A 41 20.64 12.55 3.47
N ASP A 42 21.01 13.12 2.34
CA ASP A 42 21.83 12.47 1.29
C ASP A 42 21.24 11.14 0.79
N MET A 43 19.91 11.02 0.82
CA MET A 43 19.20 9.81 0.38
C MET A 43 19.54 9.48 -1.07
N LYS A 44 19.99 8.25 -1.28
CA LYS A 44 20.15 7.68 -2.63
C LYS A 44 18.77 7.30 -3.16
N ALA A 45 18.48 7.72 -4.38
CA ALA A 45 17.25 7.40 -5.10
C ALA A 45 17.59 6.98 -6.55
N GLY A 46 16.70 7.20 -7.50
CA GLY A 46 16.94 6.90 -8.91
C GLY A 46 15.63 6.74 -9.69
N SER A 47 15.73 6.04 -10.81
CA SER A 47 14.62 5.82 -11.73
C SER A 47 13.90 4.53 -11.41
N PHE A 48 12.59 4.63 -11.18
CA PHE A 48 11.71 3.48 -11.02
C PHE A 48 11.13 3.00 -12.36
N SER A 49 10.93 1.68 -12.47
CA SER A 49 10.15 1.06 -13.53
C SER A 49 9.05 0.20 -12.92
N LEU A 50 7.79 0.58 -13.18
CA LEU A 50 6.59 -0.09 -12.68
C LEU A 50 5.88 -0.80 -13.81
N ASP A 51 5.82 -2.13 -13.74
CA ASP A 51 5.02 -2.96 -14.66
C ASP A 51 3.62 -3.15 -14.06
N LYS A 52 2.62 -2.44 -14.63
CA LYS A 52 1.27 -2.40 -14.11
C LYS A 52 0.39 -3.43 -14.78
N VAL A 53 0.14 -4.51 -14.05
CA VAL A 53 -0.70 -5.64 -14.49
C VAL A 53 -1.99 -5.77 -13.66
N LEU A 54 -2.05 -5.18 -12.45
CA LEU A 54 -3.25 -5.19 -11.63
C LEU A 54 -4.21 -4.06 -12.02
N PRO A 55 -5.53 -4.30 -11.99
CA PRO A 55 -6.53 -3.28 -12.25
C PRO A 55 -6.36 -2.06 -11.33
N VAL A 56 -6.54 -0.87 -11.90
CA VAL A 56 -6.50 0.40 -11.17
C VAL A 56 -7.89 0.69 -10.59
N ALA A 57 -7.96 1.32 -9.43
CA ALA A 57 -9.20 1.65 -8.72
C ALA A 57 -10.13 0.43 -8.50
N ALA A 58 -9.57 -0.74 -8.29
CA ALA A 58 -10.28 -2.00 -8.10
C ALA A 58 -10.42 -2.43 -6.62
N GLY A 59 -10.11 -1.56 -5.67
CA GLY A 59 -10.16 -1.90 -4.23
C GLY A 59 -9.08 -2.88 -3.75
N MET A 60 -8.07 -3.14 -4.57
CA MET A 60 -7.04 -4.17 -4.31
C MET A 60 -5.78 -3.62 -3.62
N GLY A 61 -5.73 -2.35 -3.29
CA GLY A 61 -4.55 -1.73 -2.67
C GLY A 61 -3.30 -1.68 -3.57
N GLY A 62 -3.44 -1.88 -4.90
CA GLY A 62 -2.31 -1.98 -5.82
C GLY A 62 -1.35 -0.79 -5.79
N GLY A 63 -1.89 0.44 -5.74
CA GLY A 63 -1.06 1.66 -5.63
C GLY A 63 -0.30 1.75 -4.30
N SER A 64 -0.94 1.33 -3.20
CA SER A 64 -0.31 1.26 -1.87
C SER A 64 0.79 0.18 -1.83
N ALA A 65 0.57 -0.95 -2.49
CA ALA A 65 1.57 -2.00 -2.63
C ALA A 65 2.78 -1.53 -3.48
N ASP A 66 2.53 -0.75 -4.55
CA ASP A 66 3.59 -0.16 -5.38
C ASP A 66 4.44 0.84 -4.56
N ALA A 67 3.79 1.71 -3.77
CA ALA A 67 4.48 2.65 -2.87
C ALA A 67 5.28 1.92 -1.77
N ALA A 68 4.71 0.90 -1.17
CA ALA A 68 5.40 0.07 -0.19
C ALA A 68 6.62 -0.64 -0.79
N ALA A 69 6.51 -1.13 -2.03
CA ALA A 69 7.65 -1.69 -2.75
C ALA A 69 8.75 -0.65 -2.98
N ALA A 70 8.39 0.60 -3.30
CA ALA A 70 9.36 1.68 -3.42
C ALA A 70 10.07 1.94 -2.09
N LEU A 71 9.34 2.01 -0.98
CA LEU A 71 9.92 2.19 0.35
C LEU A 71 10.89 1.05 0.71
N ARG A 72 10.54 -0.22 0.41
CA ARG A 72 11.45 -1.37 0.61
C ARG A 72 12.74 -1.25 -0.21
N LEU A 73 12.62 -0.87 -1.49
CA LEU A 73 13.79 -0.68 -2.37
C LEU A 73 14.68 0.46 -1.89
N LEU A 74 14.08 1.59 -1.49
CA LEU A 74 14.80 2.74 -0.96
C LEU A 74 15.45 2.42 0.39
N SER A 75 14.77 1.69 1.27
CA SER A 75 15.33 1.22 2.55
C SER A 75 16.57 0.37 2.31
N GLN A 76 16.50 -0.60 1.41
CA GLN A 76 17.63 -1.45 1.06
C GLN A 76 18.80 -0.64 0.46
N LEU A 77 18.52 0.31 -0.44
CA LEU A 77 19.51 1.15 -1.10
C LEU A 77 20.25 2.07 -0.11
N ASN A 78 19.57 2.50 0.95
CA ASN A 78 20.08 3.45 1.94
C ASN A 78 20.47 2.81 3.28
N GLY A 79 20.40 1.47 3.40
CA GLY A 79 20.75 0.76 4.63
C GLY A 79 19.80 1.05 5.80
N LEU A 80 18.53 1.36 5.52
CA LEU A 80 17.52 1.61 6.53
C LEU A 80 16.78 0.30 6.86
N ALA A 81 16.42 0.10 8.12
CA ALA A 81 15.52 -0.98 8.51
C ALA A 81 14.07 -0.64 8.13
N LEU A 82 13.23 -1.65 7.87
CA LEU A 82 11.83 -1.40 7.53
C LEU A 82 10.99 -0.88 8.70
N ASP A 83 11.47 -1.07 9.93
CA ASP A 83 10.90 -0.53 11.17
C ASP A 83 11.53 0.82 11.58
N ASP A 84 12.38 1.41 10.73
CA ASP A 84 12.89 2.77 10.95
C ASP A 84 11.71 3.74 11.06
N PRO A 85 11.67 4.58 12.11
CA PRO A 85 10.56 5.53 12.33
C PRO A 85 10.25 6.41 11.11
N ARG A 86 11.25 6.77 10.32
CA ARG A 86 11.09 7.56 9.09
C ARG A 86 10.34 6.80 8.01
N ILE A 87 10.60 5.49 7.87
CA ILE A 87 9.87 4.62 6.93
C ILE A 87 8.41 4.47 7.35
N ILE A 88 8.17 4.24 8.65
CA ILE A 88 6.83 4.08 9.20
C ILE A 88 6.02 5.36 8.99
N GLU A 89 6.58 6.52 9.34
CA GLU A 89 5.93 7.82 9.17
C GLU A 89 5.61 8.10 7.69
N VAL A 90 6.57 7.87 6.79
CA VAL A 90 6.36 8.07 5.35
C VAL A 90 5.29 7.14 4.81
N ALA A 91 5.26 5.88 5.25
CA ALA A 91 4.22 4.95 4.86
C ALA A 91 2.82 5.47 5.24
N GLN A 92 2.64 5.94 6.47
CA GLN A 92 1.39 6.52 6.98
C GLN A 92 0.98 7.79 6.19
N LEU A 93 1.92 8.70 5.92
CA LEU A 93 1.67 9.93 5.14
C LEU A 93 1.39 9.65 3.66
N THR A 94 1.87 8.54 3.14
CA THR A 94 1.64 8.17 1.74
C THR A 94 0.22 7.67 1.53
N GLY A 95 -0.29 6.83 2.42
CA GLY A 95 -1.66 6.33 2.37
C GLY A 95 -1.95 5.30 3.46
N ALA A 96 -3.23 5.17 3.85
CA ALA A 96 -3.68 4.32 4.96
C ALA A 96 -3.27 2.84 4.80
N ASP A 97 -3.27 2.31 3.58
CA ASP A 97 -2.92 0.91 3.31
C ASP A 97 -1.40 0.69 3.12
N VAL A 98 -0.59 1.76 3.03
CA VAL A 98 0.85 1.60 2.76
C VAL A 98 1.59 0.92 3.91
N PRO A 99 1.31 1.22 5.20
CA PRO A 99 1.99 0.55 6.31
C PRO A 99 1.83 -0.98 6.31
N VAL A 100 0.62 -1.49 6.07
CA VAL A 100 0.39 -2.93 6.00
C VAL A 100 1.09 -3.55 4.79
N CYS A 101 1.12 -2.83 3.66
CA CYS A 101 1.83 -3.27 2.46
C CYS A 101 3.36 -3.28 2.64
N VAL A 102 3.94 -2.41 3.47
CA VAL A 102 5.38 -2.45 3.80
C VAL A 102 5.73 -3.75 4.50
N ASN A 103 4.92 -4.19 5.44
CA ASN A 103 5.12 -5.43 6.18
C ASN A 103 4.77 -6.69 5.36
N SER A 104 3.88 -6.58 4.38
CA SER A 104 3.41 -7.69 3.52
C SER A 104 2.98 -8.93 4.34
N ARG A 105 2.29 -8.72 5.44
CA ARG A 105 1.77 -9.78 6.33
C ARG A 105 0.32 -9.52 6.69
N GLY A 106 -0.44 -10.57 6.91
CA GLY A 106 -1.79 -10.48 7.44
C GLY A 106 -1.81 -9.75 8.79
N CYS A 107 -2.76 -8.84 8.97
CA CYS A 107 -2.92 -8.09 10.21
C CYS A 107 -4.36 -7.61 10.36
N VAL A 108 -4.72 -7.29 11.59
CA VAL A 108 -5.88 -6.43 11.88
C VAL A 108 -5.38 -4.99 11.86
N MET A 109 -5.99 -4.18 11.01
CA MET A 109 -5.68 -2.76 10.88
C MET A 109 -6.80 -1.94 11.51
N THR A 110 -6.47 -1.04 12.42
CA THR A 110 -7.42 -0.15 13.11
C THR A 110 -7.02 1.31 13.02
N GLY A 111 -7.94 2.21 13.41
CA GLY A 111 -7.77 3.64 13.23
C GLY A 111 -7.87 4.04 11.76
N VAL A 112 -6.98 4.90 11.30
CA VAL A 112 -6.81 5.27 9.89
C VAL A 112 -5.66 4.49 9.23
N GLY A 113 -5.34 3.30 9.75
CA GLY A 113 -4.26 2.44 9.25
C GLY A 113 -2.95 2.51 10.04
N GLU A 114 -2.92 3.26 11.13
CA GLU A 114 -1.72 3.46 11.95
C GLU A 114 -1.44 2.33 12.94
N THR A 115 -2.47 1.58 13.33
CA THR A 115 -2.32 0.46 14.26
C THR A 115 -2.44 -0.86 13.53
N LEU A 116 -1.37 -1.63 13.53
CA LEU A 116 -1.28 -2.94 12.87
C LEU A 116 -1.03 -4.02 13.93
N GLN A 117 -1.96 -4.96 14.05
CA GLN A 117 -1.79 -6.17 14.88
C GLN A 117 -1.55 -7.36 13.95
N PRO A 118 -0.36 -7.97 13.97
CA PRO A 118 -0.08 -9.15 13.14
C PRO A 118 -1.10 -10.25 13.40
N LEU A 119 -1.58 -10.87 12.32
CA LEU A 119 -2.51 -11.99 12.37
C LEU A 119 -2.00 -13.09 11.45
N SER A 120 -1.92 -14.32 11.98
CA SER A 120 -1.68 -15.50 11.17
C SER A 120 -2.99 -15.92 10.50
N LEU A 121 -3.04 -15.82 9.18
CA LEU A 121 -4.20 -16.24 8.40
C LEU A 121 -3.90 -17.54 7.67
N PRO A 122 -4.83 -18.50 7.62
CA PRO A 122 -4.70 -19.67 6.77
C PRO A 122 -4.68 -19.27 5.30
N LYS A 123 -4.21 -20.16 4.44
CA LYS A 123 -4.31 -19.98 2.98
C LYS A 123 -5.76 -20.19 2.55
N ILE A 124 -6.43 -19.11 2.20
CA ILE A 124 -7.83 -19.15 1.76
C ILE A 124 -7.87 -19.07 0.23
N PRO A 125 -8.23 -20.13 -0.51
CA PRO A 125 -8.47 -20.05 -1.94
C PRO A 125 -9.60 -19.05 -2.21
N CYS A 126 -9.38 -18.10 -3.11
CA CYS A 126 -10.38 -17.12 -3.48
C CYS A 126 -10.39 -16.84 -4.98
N VAL A 127 -11.53 -16.43 -5.49
CA VAL A 127 -11.70 -15.94 -6.85
C VAL A 127 -12.00 -14.46 -6.78
N MET A 128 -11.20 -13.67 -7.49
CA MET A 128 -11.44 -12.23 -7.62
C MET A 128 -12.32 -11.96 -8.85
N VAL A 129 -13.39 -11.20 -8.65
CA VAL A 129 -14.26 -10.75 -9.74
C VAL A 129 -14.17 -9.23 -9.82
N ASN A 130 -13.73 -8.72 -10.97
CA ASN A 130 -13.68 -7.29 -11.25
C ASN A 130 -14.56 -6.99 -12.47
N PRO A 131 -15.60 -6.16 -12.32
CA PRO A 131 -16.51 -5.83 -13.42
C PRO A 131 -15.92 -4.85 -14.45
N GLY A 132 -14.68 -4.39 -14.26
CA GLY A 132 -14.03 -3.43 -15.14
C GLY A 132 -14.56 -1.99 -15.03
N VAL A 133 -15.37 -1.70 -14.02
CA VAL A 133 -15.89 -0.36 -13.75
C VAL A 133 -15.12 0.25 -12.58
N PRO A 134 -14.48 1.40 -12.74
CA PRO A 134 -13.79 2.07 -11.64
C PRO A 134 -14.80 2.56 -10.60
N VAL A 135 -14.54 2.25 -9.32
CA VAL A 135 -15.35 2.72 -8.19
C VAL A 135 -14.42 3.44 -7.22
N ALA A 136 -14.74 4.69 -6.92
CA ALA A 136 -13.94 5.46 -5.96
C ALA A 136 -14.17 4.93 -4.53
N THR A 137 -13.08 4.67 -3.81
CA THR A 137 -13.11 4.17 -2.43
C THR A 137 -14.01 5.03 -1.52
N LYS A 138 -13.96 6.37 -1.67
CA LYS A 138 -14.80 7.32 -0.92
C LYS A 138 -16.30 7.06 -1.10
N ASP A 139 -16.72 6.67 -2.32
CA ASP A 139 -18.13 6.43 -2.62
C ASP A 139 -18.60 5.12 -1.98
N VAL A 140 -17.73 4.10 -1.93
CA VAL A 140 -18.00 2.85 -1.23
C VAL A 140 -18.19 3.09 0.26
N PHE A 141 -17.28 3.84 0.90
CA PHE A 141 -17.42 4.17 2.33
C PHE A 141 -18.62 5.06 2.60
N ALA A 142 -18.94 6.01 1.73
CA ALA A 142 -20.15 6.82 1.86
C ALA A 142 -21.43 5.97 1.79
N ALA A 143 -21.45 4.97 0.92
CA ALA A 143 -22.58 4.04 0.78
C ALA A 143 -22.80 3.14 2.02
N LEU A 144 -21.76 2.91 2.86
CA LEU A 144 -21.90 2.20 4.12
C LEU A 144 -22.71 2.99 5.17
N GLY A 145 -22.88 4.31 4.99
CA GLY A 145 -23.64 5.17 5.90
C GLY A 145 -23.03 5.32 7.31
N LEU A 146 -21.77 4.90 7.49
CA LEU A 146 -21.08 4.99 8.77
C LEU A 146 -20.59 6.43 9.02
N ARG A 147 -20.73 6.89 10.25
CA ARG A 147 -20.15 8.14 10.72
C ARG A 147 -18.69 7.89 11.15
N ASN A 148 -17.87 8.93 11.06
CA ASN A 148 -16.48 8.85 11.52
C ASN A 148 -16.43 8.42 13.00
N GLY A 149 -15.64 7.36 13.29
CA GLY A 149 -15.57 6.73 14.62
C GLY A 149 -16.68 5.75 14.96
N GLN A 150 -17.66 5.51 14.07
CA GLN A 150 -18.67 4.50 14.27
C GLN A 150 -18.11 3.11 13.96
N LEU A 151 -18.25 2.17 14.91
CA LEU A 151 -17.83 0.78 14.74
C LEU A 151 -18.91 -0.02 14.00
N LEU A 152 -18.46 -0.85 13.07
CA LEU A 152 -19.27 -1.94 12.51
C LEU A 152 -19.23 -3.10 13.50
N VAL A 153 -20.32 -3.30 14.24
CA VAL A 153 -20.40 -4.35 15.26
C VAL A 153 -20.33 -5.73 14.58
N GLY A 154 -19.42 -6.59 15.06
CA GLY A 154 -19.35 -8.01 14.72
C GLY A 154 -18.31 -8.41 13.66
N ALA A 155 -17.75 -7.49 12.88
CA ALA A 155 -16.80 -7.86 11.82
C ALA A 155 -15.43 -8.30 12.35
N THR A 156 -14.96 -7.70 13.45
CA THR A 156 -13.66 -8.01 14.07
C THR A 156 -13.72 -9.24 14.96
N ASP A 157 -14.87 -9.50 15.58
CA ASP A 157 -15.01 -10.63 16.52
C ASP A 157 -14.91 -11.99 15.82
N VAL A 158 -15.32 -12.05 14.54
CA VAL A 158 -15.20 -13.27 13.73
C VAL A 158 -13.75 -13.56 13.33
N LEU A 159 -12.93 -12.54 13.14
CA LEU A 159 -11.51 -12.70 12.75
C LEU A 159 -10.60 -13.00 13.93
N LEU A 160 -11.02 -12.67 15.15
CA LEU A 160 -10.26 -12.86 16.38
C LEU A 160 -10.66 -14.13 17.16
N GLN A 161 -11.71 -14.82 16.72
CA GLN A 161 -12.07 -16.11 17.30
C GLN A 161 -11.10 -17.18 16.76
N ASP A 162 -10.65 -18.08 17.65
CA ASP A 162 -9.82 -19.27 17.36
C ASP A 162 -10.52 -20.28 16.42
N ALA A 163 -11.36 -19.80 15.51
CA ALA A 163 -12.29 -20.59 14.72
C ALA A 163 -11.83 -20.84 13.27
N TRP A 164 -10.56 -20.57 12.94
CA TRP A 164 -10.02 -21.00 11.67
C TRP A 164 -9.63 -22.46 11.80
N PRO A 165 -10.14 -23.36 10.95
CA PRO A 165 -9.75 -24.77 10.99
C PRO A 165 -8.25 -24.86 10.78
N ASP A 166 -7.60 -25.62 11.64
CA ASP A 166 -6.23 -26.10 11.42
C ASP A 166 -6.20 -26.87 10.09
N ASP A 167 -5.16 -26.68 9.27
CA ASP A 167 -4.93 -27.36 7.98
C ASP A 167 -4.84 -28.90 8.15
#